data_8483330c30bbb4bc59a309ec231e65bf
#
_entry.id   8483330c30bbb4bc59a309ec231e65bf
#
_cell.length_a   1.000
_cell.length_b   1.000
_cell.length_c   1.000
_cell.angle_alpha   90.00
_cell.angle_beta   90.00
_cell.angle_gamma   90.00
#
_symmetry.space_group_name_H-M   'P 1'
#
loop_
_entity.id
_entity.type
_entity.pdbx_description
1 polymer ?
#
loop_
_entity_poly.entity_id
_entity_poly.type
_entity_poly.pdbx_seq_one_letter_code
_entity_poly.pdbx_strand_id
1 'polypeptide(L)'
;MDKSVYNLVDKRVGKFEDNSVDKLISGQSEQMTWLNMWSNYLTQAPFSQSAQAVNAAHILQQLVEASLQGDSCIEVDTTQLEALGDLAVSSEIATTQVAPCVYDQQGLALYRYWQLEQRLAHQICRLKRQTTQTIDLSSYQNLLSDEYQQAALKMVLQQWLSIITGGPGTGKTYTLARIIAALNQMIPDIRIAMAAPTGKAAQRMQEALQNSFNDPKLLESGLITDELRNQTTQTLHRLLGMGNRQTPRFDQKQPLPYDVIVVDEASMLDLNLATALFEAVPDHCRIILLGDANQLASVDVGSVLADLQQVDALAENRVQLKNSRRFSDEAKIGQFARFIQAQQHATAHHSVLSKLETEIVKAEGLQPITFSKEMLDLIQLEYLPEQYDIEPYQQKLMYGFQNYLAALNDYIYRGDAADDIQQVIRAFDDYRILAAVKHGALGIEQLNRYAERWLNQQLKQIAVGDWYIGRPVMMTYNDYQLGLSNGDIGICFKHRSQPQQFEVFFPSLNKWIAAHRLPRNMQTAFVLTIHKSQGSEFTHTAVVLDRQAEKLLSKELIYTAITRAKKVVSLLVDADAFVHAMVTRTTRESGLSRKINQQIQL
;
A
#
# COMPACT_ATOMS: atom_id res chain seq x y z
N MET A 1 -35.52 -13.00 -0.83
CA MET A 1 -34.27 -13.77 -0.91
C MET A 1 -33.53 -13.67 0.43
N ASP A 2 -33.17 -14.79 0.98
CA ASP A 2 -32.72 -14.90 2.37
C ASP A 2 -31.33 -14.25 2.54
N LYS A 3 -31.20 -13.36 3.52
CA LYS A 3 -29.93 -12.72 3.91
C LYS A 3 -28.80 -13.73 4.25
N SER A 4 -29.14 -15.02 4.40
CA SER A 4 -28.21 -16.10 4.71
C SER A 4 -27.24 -16.42 3.57
N VAL A 5 -27.62 -16.27 2.31
CA VAL A 5 -26.76 -16.57 1.15
C VAL A 5 -25.72 -15.48 0.92
N TYR A 6 -26.09 -14.21 1.16
CA TYR A 6 -25.16 -13.09 1.12
C TYR A 6 -24.12 -13.18 2.26
N ASN A 7 -24.55 -13.60 3.45
CA ASN A 7 -23.64 -13.82 4.57
C ASN A 7 -22.66 -15.01 4.37
N LEU A 8 -22.98 -15.98 3.50
CA LEU A 8 -22.08 -17.11 3.20
C LEU A 8 -20.98 -16.68 2.20
N VAL A 9 -21.30 -15.83 1.23
CA VAL A 9 -20.33 -15.23 0.29
C VAL A 9 -19.45 -14.25 1.05
N ASP A 10 -20.02 -13.34 1.84
CA ASP A 10 -19.28 -12.39 2.67
C ASP A 10 -18.37 -13.06 3.72
N LYS A 11 -18.83 -14.12 4.37
CA LYS A 11 -18.02 -14.81 5.39
C LYS A 11 -16.87 -15.64 4.81
N ARG A 12 -16.96 -16.11 3.58
CA ARG A 12 -15.87 -16.86 2.95
C ARG A 12 -14.95 -15.97 2.13
N VAL A 13 -15.46 -14.98 1.41
CA VAL A 13 -14.65 -13.95 0.75
C VAL A 13 -13.91 -13.12 1.80
N GLY A 14 -14.55 -12.70 2.90
CA GLY A 14 -13.89 -11.99 4.00
C GLY A 14 -12.89 -12.81 4.82
N LYS A 15 -12.88 -14.17 4.73
CA LYS A 15 -11.81 -15.01 5.29
C LYS A 15 -10.59 -15.14 4.37
N PHE A 16 -10.70 -14.70 3.11
CA PHE A 16 -9.60 -14.68 2.16
C PHE A 16 -8.74 -13.40 2.24
N GLU A 17 -9.16 -12.40 3.02
CA GLU A 17 -8.52 -11.08 3.13
C GLU A 17 -7.07 -11.11 3.64
N ASP A 18 -6.62 -12.16 4.32
CA ASP A 18 -5.25 -12.22 4.87
C ASP A 18 -4.23 -12.98 3.99
N ASN A 19 -4.61 -13.56 2.83
CA ASN A 19 -3.71 -14.40 2.04
C ASN A 19 -3.98 -14.40 0.52
N SER A 20 -4.53 -13.35 -0.06
CA SER A 20 -5.03 -13.37 -1.43
C SER A 20 -3.95 -13.63 -2.50
N VAL A 21 -2.75 -13.10 -2.35
CA VAL A 21 -1.62 -13.33 -3.29
C VAL A 21 -0.99 -14.72 -3.08
N ASP A 22 -0.98 -15.21 -1.85
CA ASP A 22 -0.30 -16.44 -1.46
C ASP A 22 -1.07 -17.72 -1.80
N LYS A 23 -2.40 -17.64 -1.93
CA LYS A 23 -3.24 -18.77 -2.30
C LYS A 23 -3.36 -19.00 -3.79
N LEU A 24 -3.07 -17.98 -4.61
CA LEU A 24 -3.11 -18.11 -6.08
C LEU A 24 -2.16 -19.19 -6.63
N ILE A 25 -1.06 -19.47 -5.95
CA ILE A 25 -0.05 -20.44 -6.44
C ILE A 25 -0.18 -21.83 -5.80
N SER A 26 -0.54 -21.93 -4.52
CA SER A 26 -0.63 -23.23 -3.80
C SER A 26 -2.03 -23.80 -3.70
N GLY A 27 -3.06 -23.03 -3.97
CA GLY A 27 -4.48 -23.41 -3.84
C GLY A 27 -5.25 -23.45 -5.15
N GLN A 28 -4.60 -23.39 -6.32
CA GLN A 28 -5.30 -23.32 -7.62
C GLN A 28 -6.34 -24.45 -7.80
N SER A 29 -6.07 -25.66 -7.33
CA SER A 29 -7.04 -26.76 -7.46
C SER A 29 -8.26 -26.62 -6.53
N GLU A 30 -8.06 -26.16 -5.28
CA GLU A 30 -9.16 -25.95 -4.33
C GLU A 30 -9.97 -24.69 -4.64
N GLN A 31 -9.32 -23.61 -5.07
CA GLN A 31 -9.98 -22.38 -5.50
C GLN A 31 -10.79 -22.60 -6.78
N MET A 32 -10.23 -23.28 -7.79
CA MET A 32 -10.94 -23.65 -9.01
C MET A 32 -12.15 -24.52 -8.68
N THR A 33 -12.04 -25.47 -7.76
CA THR A 33 -13.15 -26.32 -7.35
C THR A 33 -14.26 -25.52 -6.67
N TRP A 34 -13.92 -24.61 -5.76
CA TRP A 34 -14.91 -23.75 -5.09
C TRP A 34 -15.62 -22.82 -6.07
N LEU A 35 -14.87 -22.14 -6.93
CA LEU A 35 -15.41 -21.20 -7.91
C LEU A 35 -16.35 -21.88 -8.90
N ASN A 36 -15.97 -23.07 -9.37
CA ASN A 36 -16.81 -23.91 -10.22
C ASN A 36 -18.10 -24.32 -9.50
N MET A 37 -18.02 -24.74 -8.25
CA MET A 37 -19.21 -25.12 -7.46
C MET A 37 -20.13 -23.92 -7.23
N TRP A 38 -19.59 -22.76 -6.88
CA TRP A 38 -20.35 -21.53 -6.63
C TRP A 38 -21.05 -21.02 -7.90
N SER A 39 -20.33 -20.93 -9.02
CA SER A 39 -20.90 -20.47 -10.28
C SER A 39 -22.02 -21.41 -10.79
N ASN A 40 -21.77 -22.72 -10.76
CA ASN A 40 -22.79 -23.71 -11.14
C ASN A 40 -24.01 -23.69 -10.21
N TYR A 41 -23.81 -23.41 -8.92
CA TYR A 41 -24.91 -23.31 -7.96
C TYR A 41 -25.83 -22.12 -8.24
N LEU A 42 -25.26 -20.97 -8.60
CA LEU A 42 -26.04 -19.77 -8.93
C LEU A 42 -26.82 -19.90 -10.24
N THR A 43 -26.35 -20.70 -11.19
CA THR A 43 -27.02 -20.89 -12.49
C THR A 43 -28.20 -21.89 -12.46
N GLN A 44 -28.53 -22.41 -11.27
CA GLN A 44 -29.59 -23.39 -11.07
C GLN A 44 -30.72 -22.84 -10.18
N ALA A 45 -31.90 -23.45 -10.27
CA ALA A 45 -32.99 -23.16 -9.35
C ALA A 45 -32.58 -23.46 -7.91
N PRO A 46 -32.96 -22.64 -6.92
CA PRO A 46 -33.91 -21.53 -7.01
C PRO A 46 -33.28 -20.16 -7.37
N PHE A 47 -31.99 -20.06 -7.68
CA PHE A 47 -31.27 -18.79 -7.87
C PHE A 47 -31.48 -18.21 -9.26
N SER A 48 -31.57 -19.06 -10.30
CA SER A 48 -31.87 -18.62 -11.64
C SER A 48 -32.84 -19.60 -12.32
N GLN A 49 -33.72 -19.06 -13.17
CA GLN A 49 -34.63 -19.80 -14.02
C GLN A 49 -34.35 -19.57 -15.50
N SER A 50 -33.60 -18.54 -15.87
CA SER A 50 -33.37 -18.14 -17.26
C SER A 50 -31.91 -18.18 -17.70
N ALA A 51 -30.95 -18.38 -16.76
CA ALA A 51 -29.54 -18.43 -17.10
C ALA A 51 -29.18 -19.66 -17.96
N GLN A 52 -28.31 -19.44 -18.95
CA GLN A 52 -27.69 -20.53 -19.70
C GLN A 52 -26.56 -21.13 -18.87
N ALA A 53 -26.80 -22.25 -18.19
CA ALA A 53 -26.00 -22.76 -17.09
C ALA A 53 -24.49 -22.77 -17.36
N VAL A 54 -24.01 -23.25 -18.51
CA VAL A 54 -22.58 -23.36 -18.84
C VAL A 54 -21.95 -21.97 -19.10
N ASN A 55 -22.59 -21.18 -19.97
CA ASN A 55 -22.05 -19.86 -20.35
C ASN A 55 -22.12 -18.88 -19.19
N ALA A 56 -23.23 -18.85 -18.47
CA ALA A 56 -23.38 -18.00 -17.28
C ALA A 56 -22.37 -18.36 -16.19
N ALA A 57 -22.13 -19.64 -15.93
CA ALA A 57 -21.13 -20.08 -14.96
C ALA A 57 -19.72 -19.60 -15.33
N HIS A 58 -19.36 -19.66 -16.62
CA HIS A 58 -18.06 -19.18 -17.10
C HIS A 58 -17.90 -17.67 -16.91
N ILE A 59 -18.94 -16.87 -17.23
CA ILE A 59 -18.92 -15.41 -17.05
C ILE A 59 -18.80 -15.06 -15.55
N LEU A 60 -19.53 -15.76 -14.67
CA LEU A 60 -19.43 -15.57 -13.23
C LEU A 60 -18.04 -15.90 -12.70
N GLN A 61 -17.39 -16.94 -13.24
CA GLN A 61 -16.01 -17.28 -12.89
C GLN A 61 -15.04 -16.16 -13.29
N GLN A 62 -15.13 -15.68 -14.54
CA GLN A 62 -14.31 -14.55 -15.01
C GLN A 62 -14.49 -13.31 -14.14
N LEU A 63 -15.73 -12.98 -13.75
CA LEU A 63 -16.02 -11.83 -12.92
C LEU A 63 -15.41 -11.95 -11.51
N VAL A 64 -15.45 -13.13 -10.91
CA VAL A 64 -14.82 -13.36 -9.60
C VAL A 64 -13.30 -13.38 -9.71
N GLU A 65 -12.74 -14.00 -10.76
CA GLU A 65 -11.29 -13.99 -11.00
C GLU A 65 -10.76 -12.57 -11.20
N ALA A 66 -11.46 -11.73 -11.97
CA ALA A 66 -11.15 -10.32 -12.12
C ALA A 66 -11.19 -9.59 -10.77
N SER A 67 -12.22 -9.87 -9.95
CA SER A 67 -12.31 -9.28 -8.61
C SER A 67 -11.16 -9.72 -7.69
N LEU A 68 -10.67 -10.95 -7.81
CA LEU A 68 -9.47 -11.42 -7.09
C LEU A 68 -8.18 -10.72 -7.56
N GLN A 69 -8.19 -10.18 -8.79
CA GLN A 69 -7.09 -9.36 -9.34
C GLN A 69 -7.25 -7.88 -9.02
N GLY A 70 -8.35 -7.50 -8.37
CA GLY A 70 -8.63 -6.14 -7.91
C GLY A 70 -9.55 -5.33 -8.81
N ASP A 71 -10.13 -5.93 -9.86
CA ASP A 71 -11.12 -5.30 -10.73
C ASP A 71 -12.48 -5.23 -10.04
N SER A 72 -13.24 -4.17 -10.25
CA SER A 72 -14.62 -4.07 -9.76
C SER A 72 -15.66 -4.49 -10.80
N CYS A 73 -15.29 -4.54 -12.08
CA CYS A 73 -16.13 -4.95 -13.18
C CYS A 73 -15.30 -5.61 -14.30
N ILE A 74 -16.00 -6.25 -15.25
CA ILE A 74 -15.44 -6.76 -16.50
C ILE A 74 -16.26 -6.23 -17.68
N GLU A 75 -15.64 -6.11 -18.84
CA GLU A 75 -16.36 -5.85 -20.07
C GLU A 75 -17.12 -7.10 -20.51
N VAL A 76 -18.35 -6.94 -20.97
CA VAL A 76 -19.21 -8.02 -21.48
C VAL A 76 -19.98 -7.54 -22.71
N ASP A 77 -20.24 -8.48 -23.64
CA ASP A 77 -21.09 -8.25 -24.80
C ASP A 77 -22.54 -8.62 -24.52
N THR A 78 -23.40 -8.30 -25.48
CA THR A 78 -24.87 -8.59 -25.40
C THR A 78 -25.17 -10.08 -25.29
N THR A 79 -24.41 -10.94 -25.96
CA THR A 79 -24.58 -12.40 -25.93
C THR A 79 -24.26 -12.95 -24.53
N GLN A 80 -23.21 -12.41 -23.89
CA GLN A 80 -22.84 -12.76 -22.53
C GLN A 80 -23.91 -12.31 -21.52
N LEU A 81 -24.49 -11.11 -21.70
CA LEU A 81 -25.58 -10.63 -20.85
C LEU A 81 -26.85 -11.50 -21.02
N GLU A 82 -27.20 -11.90 -22.25
CA GLU A 82 -28.31 -12.81 -22.50
C GLU A 82 -28.08 -14.17 -21.83
N ALA A 83 -26.86 -14.67 -21.82
CA ALA A 83 -26.51 -15.91 -21.15
C ALA A 83 -26.70 -15.87 -19.63
N LEU A 84 -26.51 -14.72 -18.98
CA LEU A 84 -26.72 -14.54 -17.55
C LEU A 84 -28.20 -14.52 -17.16
N GLY A 85 -29.10 -14.11 -18.05
CA GLY A 85 -30.54 -14.06 -17.79
C GLY A 85 -30.88 -13.24 -16.55
N ASP A 86 -31.64 -13.82 -15.61
CA ASP A 86 -32.09 -13.20 -14.38
C ASP A 86 -30.98 -13.05 -13.29
N LEU A 87 -29.78 -13.57 -13.55
CA LEU A 87 -28.62 -13.33 -12.66
C LEU A 87 -28.03 -11.92 -12.81
N ALA A 88 -28.30 -11.20 -13.89
CA ALA A 88 -27.83 -9.86 -14.13
C ALA A 88 -28.99 -8.90 -14.41
N VAL A 89 -28.98 -7.74 -13.77
CA VAL A 89 -29.95 -6.66 -13.99
C VAL A 89 -29.24 -5.38 -14.42
N SER A 90 -29.96 -4.51 -15.14
CA SER A 90 -29.40 -3.19 -15.48
C SER A 90 -29.19 -2.32 -14.23
N SER A 91 -28.29 -1.36 -14.32
CA SER A 91 -28.00 -0.41 -13.24
C SER A 91 -29.24 0.37 -12.79
N GLU A 92 -30.23 0.60 -13.66
CA GLU A 92 -31.50 1.25 -13.35
C GLU A 92 -32.39 0.35 -12.48
N ILE A 93 -32.51 -0.92 -12.85
CA ILE A 93 -33.29 -1.92 -12.09
C ILE A 93 -32.62 -2.23 -10.76
N ALA A 94 -31.29 -2.24 -10.70
CA ALA A 94 -30.50 -2.55 -9.50
C ALA A 94 -30.76 -1.58 -8.32
N THR A 95 -31.33 -0.42 -8.58
CA THR A 95 -31.73 0.53 -7.53
C THR A 95 -32.91 0.03 -6.69
N THR A 96 -33.76 -0.82 -7.27
CA THR A 96 -34.98 -1.36 -6.63
C THR A 96 -34.97 -2.87 -6.47
N GLN A 97 -34.18 -3.57 -7.26
CA GLN A 97 -34.09 -5.03 -7.26
C GLN A 97 -32.63 -5.49 -7.06
N VAL A 98 -32.40 -6.40 -6.13
CA VAL A 98 -31.10 -7.02 -5.89
C VAL A 98 -30.95 -8.25 -6.78
N ALA A 99 -29.84 -8.31 -7.52
CA ALA A 99 -29.42 -9.47 -8.31
C ALA A 99 -27.94 -9.79 -8.04
N PRO A 100 -27.44 -10.99 -8.35
CA PRO A 100 -26.02 -11.32 -8.19
C PRO A 100 -25.08 -10.36 -8.92
N CYS A 101 -25.46 -9.95 -10.13
CA CYS A 101 -24.67 -9.08 -10.99
C CYS A 101 -25.49 -7.87 -11.45
N VAL A 102 -24.78 -6.78 -11.72
CA VAL A 102 -25.33 -5.55 -12.28
C VAL A 102 -24.52 -5.16 -13.50
N TYR A 103 -25.19 -4.81 -14.58
CA TYR A 103 -24.54 -4.31 -15.78
C TYR A 103 -24.95 -2.87 -16.11
N ASP A 104 -24.04 -2.15 -16.68
CA ASP A 104 -24.27 -0.85 -17.32
C ASP A 104 -23.79 -0.90 -18.79
N GLN A 105 -23.77 0.23 -19.48
CA GLN A 105 -23.43 0.31 -20.90
C GLN A 105 -22.04 -0.25 -21.25
N GLN A 106 -21.16 -0.48 -20.28
CA GLN A 106 -19.75 -0.79 -20.51
C GLN A 106 -19.18 -1.87 -19.59
N GLY A 107 -19.94 -2.41 -18.66
CA GLY A 107 -19.38 -3.41 -17.77
C GLY A 107 -20.39 -4.19 -16.95
N LEU A 108 -19.96 -5.37 -16.51
CA LEU A 108 -20.65 -6.24 -15.56
C LEU A 108 -19.89 -6.25 -14.25
N ALA A 109 -20.58 -6.00 -13.16
CA ALA A 109 -20.01 -6.03 -11.81
C ALA A 109 -20.81 -6.96 -10.89
N LEU A 110 -20.17 -7.52 -9.87
CA LEU A 110 -20.93 -8.07 -8.74
C LEU A 110 -21.72 -6.95 -8.08
N TYR A 111 -22.96 -7.23 -7.65
CA TYR A 111 -23.84 -6.25 -7.01
C TYR A 111 -23.15 -5.48 -5.88
N ARG A 112 -22.37 -6.16 -5.06
CA ARG A 112 -21.59 -5.57 -3.96
C ARG A 112 -20.68 -4.43 -4.44
N TYR A 113 -19.87 -4.66 -5.47
CA TYR A 113 -18.92 -3.66 -5.96
C TYR A 113 -19.62 -2.53 -6.72
N TRP A 114 -20.62 -2.85 -7.52
CA TRP A 114 -21.47 -1.85 -8.16
C TRP A 114 -22.08 -0.90 -7.11
N GLN A 115 -22.62 -1.44 -6.01
CA GLN A 115 -23.25 -0.66 -4.95
C GLN A 115 -22.22 0.21 -4.21
N LEU A 116 -21.03 -0.31 -3.92
CA LEU A 116 -19.94 0.45 -3.29
C LEU A 116 -19.50 1.62 -4.17
N GLU A 117 -19.32 1.40 -5.47
CA GLU A 117 -18.98 2.48 -6.41
C GLU A 117 -20.07 3.55 -6.49
N GLN A 118 -21.35 3.17 -6.50
CA GLN A 118 -22.46 4.09 -6.49
C GLN A 118 -22.46 4.96 -5.23
N ARG A 119 -22.30 4.34 -4.07
CA ARG A 119 -22.25 5.04 -2.78
C ARG A 119 -21.04 5.98 -2.71
N LEU A 120 -19.87 5.51 -3.11
CA LEU A 120 -18.64 6.32 -3.13
C LEU A 120 -18.77 7.50 -4.09
N ALA A 121 -19.27 7.29 -5.32
CA ALA A 121 -19.49 8.35 -6.29
C ALA A 121 -20.43 9.42 -5.74
N HIS A 122 -21.51 9.01 -5.07
CA HIS A 122 -22.45 9.94 -4.42
C HIS A 122 -21.76 10.82 -3.37
N GLN A 123 -20.91 10.24 -2.52
CA GLN A 123 -20.19 11.00 -1.49
C GLN A 123 -19.17 11.98 -2.09
N ILE A 124 -18.45 11.55 -3.12
CA ILE A 124 -17.50 12.40 -3.84
C ILE A 124 -18.21 13.60 -4.47
N CYS A 125 -19.35 13.36 -5.15
CA CYS A 125 -20.16 14.42 -5.74
C CYS A 125 -20.74 15.36 -4.67
N ARG A 126 -21.17 14.82 -3.52
CA ARG A 126 -21.64 15.61 -2.38
C ARG A 126 -20.57 16.60 -1.92
N LEU A 127 -19.35 16.14 -1.70
CA LEU A 127 -18.23 17.00 -1.27
C LEU A 127 -17.83 18.02 -2.34
N LYS A 128 -17.85 17.63 -3.62
CA LYS A 128 -17.50 18.53 -4.72
C LYS A 128 -18.51 19.68 -4.88
N ARG A 129 -19.80 19.43 -4.66
CA ARG A 129 -20.87 20.46 -4.79
C ARG A 129 -20.90 21.48 -3.66
N GLN A 130 -20.17 21.23 -2.57
CA GLN A 130 -20.12 22.17 -1.45
C GLN A 130 -19.31 23.42 -1.83
N THR A 131 -19.88 24.58 -1.54
CA THR A 131 -19.20 25.86 -1.75
C THR A 131 -18.36 26.22 -0.54
N THR A 132 -17.15 26.72 -0.78
CA THR A 132 -16.27 27.23 0.26
C THR A 132 -16.39 28.75 0.36
N GLN A 133 -16.14 29.30 1.54
CA GLN A 133 -15.98 30.75 1.69
C GLN A 133 -14.70 31.18 0.97
N THR A 134 -14.74 32.37 0.36
CA THR A 134 -13.55 32.97 -0.24
C THR A 134 -12.53 33.31 0.85
N ILE A 135 -11.36 32.72 0.79
CA ILE A 135 -10.31 32.89 1.78
C ILE A 135 -9.25 33.81 1.21
N ASP A 136 -8.79 34.79 1.99
CA ASP A 136 -7.64 35.62 1.64
C ASP A 136 -6.35 34.80 1.75
N LEU A 137 -5.74 34.53 0.60
CA LEU A 137 -4.52 33.73 0.47
C LEU A 137 -3.25 34.57 0.62
N SER A 138 -3.35 35.89 0.69
CA SER A 138 -2.19 36.82 0.66
C SER A 138 -1.23 36.56 1.82
N SER A 139 -1.75 36.24 3.00
CA SER A 139 -0.98 35.98 4.22
C SER A 139 -0.17 34.66 4.18
N TYR A 140 -0.52 33.72 3.27
CA TYR A 140 0.06 32.38 3.24
C TYR A 140 0.96 32.11 2.01
N GLN A 141 1.07 33.07 1.08
CA GLN A 141 1.83 32.90 -0.17
C GLN A 141 3.31 32.58 0.06
N ASN A 142 3.90 33.07 1.13
CA ASN A 142 5.31 32.88 1.44
C ASN A 142 5.63 31.59 2.23
N LEU A 143 4.62 30.78 2.60
CA LEU A 143 4.85 29.53 3.33
C LEU A 143 5.51 28.45 2.48
N LEU A 144 5.33 28.53 1.16
CA LEU A 144 5.83 27.57 0.18
C LEU A 144 6.49 28.33 -0.97
N SER A 145 7.63 27.83 -1.43
CA SER A 145 8.38 28.44 -2.55
C SER A 145 8.14 27.73 -3.89
N ASP A 146 7.67 26.50 -3.86
CA ASP A 146 7.40 25.68 -5.04
C ASP A 146 5.99 25.94 -5.55
N GLU A 147 5.84 26.14 -6.88
CA GLU A 147 4.56 26.48 -7.52
C GLU A 147 3.48 25.41 -7.34
N TYR A 148 3.85 24.11 -7.41
CA TYR A 148 2.91 23.00 -7.24
C TYR A 148 2.47 22.87 -5.78
N GLN A 149 3.37 23.15 -4.83
CA GLN A 149 3.04 23.17 -3.42
C GLN A 149 2.14 24.35 -3.06
N GLN A 150 2.37 25.53 -3.66
CA GLN A 150 1.48 26.70 -3.54
C GLN A 150 0.09 26.41 -4.12
N ALA A 151 0.03 25.75 -5.29
CA ALA A 151 -1.22 25.33 -5.90
C ALA A 151 -1.99 24.35 -5.00
N ALA A 152 -1.28 23.41 -4.35
CA ALA A 152 -1.90 22.49 -3.40
C ALA A 152 -2.46 23.20 -2.16
N LEU A 153 -1.74 24.17 -1.59
CA LEU A 153 -2.23 25.00 -0.50
C LEU A 153 -3.51 25.76 -0.92
N LYS A 154 -3.46 26.43 -2.06
CA LYS A 154 -4.60 27.16 -2.60
C LYS A 154 -5.82 26.25 -2.79
N MET A 155 -5.62 25.08 -3.41
CA MET A 155 -6.67 24.09 -3.64
C MET A 155 -7.34 23.66 -2.33
N VAL A 156 -6.57 23.26 -1.30
CA VAL A 156 -7.11 22.80 -0.02
C VAL A 156 -7.91 23.90 0.69
N LEU A 157 -7.50 25.14 0.57
CA LEU A 157 -8.22 26.25 1.17
C LEU A 157 -9.56 26.55 0.44
N GLN A 158 -9.66 26.20 -0.84
CA GLN A 158 -10.84 26.48 -1.69
C GLN A 158 -11.74 25.28 -1.93
N GLN A 159 -11.31 24.04 -1.60
CA GLN A 159 -12.06 22.83 -1.91
C GLN A 159 -12.30 21.98 -0.65
N TRP A 160 -13.43 21.29 -0.61
CA TRP A 160 -13.73 20.32 0.46
C TRP A 160 -13.11 18.95 0.21
N LEU A 161 -12.95 18.57 -1.04
CA LEU A 161 -12.19 17.40 -1.47
C LEU A 161 -10.91 17.86 -2.15
N SER A 162 -9.76 17.41 -1.68
CA SER A 162 -8.45 17.76 -2.23
C SER A 162 -7.60 16.52 -2.40
N ILE A 163 -7.02 16.35 -3.59
CA ILE A 163 -6.17 15.21 -3.96
C ILE A 163 -4.79 15.74 -4.32
N ILE A 164 -3.80 15.43 -3.49
CA ILE A 164 -2.41 15.84 -3.68
C ILE A 164 -1.59 14.59 -4.01
N THR A 165 -1.10 14.49 -5.22
CA THR A 165 -0.26 13.36 -5.63
C THR A 165 1.17 13.79 -5.88
N GLY A 166 2.08 12.83 -5.82
CA GLY A 166 3.49 13.06 -6.12
C GLY A 166 4.32 11.86 -5.73
N GLY A 167 5.42 11.68 -6.43
CA GLY A 167 6.39 10.63 -6.14
C GLY A 167 7.09 10.81 -4.78
N PRO A 168 7.96 9.89 -4.40
CA PRO A 168 8.75 10.02 -3.18
C PRO A 168 9.65 11.27 -3.22
N GLY A 169 9.75 11.97 -2.09
CA GLY A 169 10.59 13.15 -1.96
C GLY A 169 10.05 14.44 -2.61
N THR A 170 8.83 14.44 -3.17
CA THR A 170 8.19 15.66 -3.69
C THR A 170 7.71 16.62 -2.60
N GLY A 171 7.86 16.24 -1.34
CA GLY A 171 7.50 17.10 -0.21
C GLY A 171 6.02 17.07 0.15
N LYS A 172 5.29 15.97 -0.11
CA LYS A 172 3.88 15.82 0.30
C LYS A 172 3.66 16.20 1.75
N THR A 173 4.39 15.57 2.69
CA THR A 173 4.24 15.81 4.13
C THR A 173 4.73 17.21 4.54
N TYR A 174 5.77 17.74 3.88
CA TYR A 174 6.25 19.10 4.06
C TYR A 174 5.18 20.13 3.68
N THR A 175 4.52 19.92 2.55
CA THR A 175 3.40 20.74 2.06
C THR A 175 2.20 20.62 2.99
N LEU A 176 1.86 19.39 3.41
CA LEU A 176 0.77 19.13 4.34
C LEU A 176 0.94 19.87 5.67
N ALA A 177 2.14 19.86 6.27
CA ALA A 177 2.40 20.55 7.53
C ALA A 177 2.07 22.05 7.44
N ARG A 178 2.38 22.68 6.31
CA ARG A 178 2.08 24.11 6.06
C ARG A 178 0.61 24.35 5.79
N ILE A 179 -0.04 23.44 5.08
CA ILE A 179 -1.50 23.47 4.86
C ILE A 179 -2.22 23.38 6.20
N ILE A 180 -1.84 22.44 7.06
CA ILE A 180 -2.44 22.26 8.39
C ILE A 180 -2.20 23.49 9.26
N ALA A 181 -1.01 24.06 9.25
CA ALA A 181 -0.68 25.25 10.01
C ALA A 181 -1.53 26.45 9.55
N ALA A 182 -1.73 26.64 8.25
CA ALA A 182 -2.60 27.68 7.70
C ALA A 182 -4.06 27.45 8.09
N LEU A 183 -4.57 26.22 7.98
CA LEU A 183 -5.95 25.89 8.38
C LEU A 183 -6.18 26.11 9.88
N ASN A 184 -5.22 25.76 10.72
CA ASN A 184 -5.29 25.95 12.17
C ASN A 184 -5.38 27.43 12.57
N GLN A 185 -4.71 28.31 11.85
CA GLN A 185 -4.81 29.75 12.07
C GLN A 185 -6.16 30.32 11.62
N MET A 186 -6.71 29.76 10.53
CA MET A 186 -7.93 30.28 9.89
C MET A 186 -9.21 29.83 10.56
N ILE A 187 -9.21 28.65 11.14
CA ILE A 187 -10.39 28.01 11.74
C ILE A 187 -10.13 27.86 13.24
N PRO A 188 -10.78 28.67 14.09
CA PRO A 188 -10.65 28.53 15.54
C PRO A 188 -11.08 27.14 16.01
N ASP A 189 -10.34 26.57 16.95
CA ASP A 189 -10.62 25.26 17.57
C ASP A 189 -10.79 24.11 16.57
N ILE A 190 -10.06 24.17 15.44
CA ILE A 190 -10.14 23.17 14.37
C ILE A 190 -9.76 21.76 14.87
N ARG A 191 -10.59 20.80 14.58
CA ARG A 191 -10.36 19.38 14.90
C ARG A 191 -9.82 18.66 13.67
N ILE A 192 -8.59 18.21 13.75
CA ILE A 192 -7.89 17.57 12.65
C ILE A 192 -7.69 16.09 12.96
N ALA A 193 -8.07 15.21 12.04
CA ALA A 193 -7.68 13.80 12.05
C ALA A 193 -6.65 13.54 10.98
N MET A 194 -5.61 12.78 11.34
CA MET A 194 -4.58 12.34 10.40
C MET A 194 -4.49 10.82 10.42
N ALA A 195 -4.65 10.21 9.26
CA ALA A 195 -4.72 8.76 9.15
C ALA A 195 -3.98 8.21 7.92
N ALA A 196 -3.64 6.93 7.99
CA ALA A 196 -3.11 6.17 6.87
C ALA A 196 -3.70 4.75 6.86
N PRO A 197 -3.67 4.02 5.73
CA PRO A 197 -4.21 2.66 5.65
C PRO A 197 -3.53 1.67 6.59
N THR A 198 -2.23 1.81 6.84
CA THR A 198 -1.44 0.90 7.69
C THR A 198 -0.84 1.59 8.91
N GLY A 199 -0.55 0.82 9.98
CA GLY A 199 0.09 1.32 11.20
C GLY A 199 1.46 1.95 10.92
N LYS A 200 2.26 1.32 10.07
CA LYS A 200 3.58 1.80 9.69
C LYS A 200 3.54 3.10 8.90
N ALA A 201 2.59 3.23 7.97
CA ALA A 201 2.38 4.49 7.24
C ALA A 201 1.93 5.61 8.18
N ALA A 202 1.03 5.34 9.12
CA ALA A 202 0.59 6.30 10.13
C ALA A 202 1.76 6.77 11.00
N GLN A 203 2.59 5.85 11.49
CA GLN A 203 3.78 6.20 12.28
C GLN A 203 4.73 7.10 11.48
N ARG A 204 5.02 6.77 10.22
CA ARG A 204 5.90 7.58 9.37
C ARG A 204 5.34 8.96 9.09
N MET A 205 4.05 9.04 8.86
CA MET A 205 3.36 10.33 8.74
C MET A 205 3.56 11.17 10.00
N GLN A 206 3.45 10.56 11.20
CA GLN A 206 3.70 11.22 12.49
C GLN A 206 5.11 11.79 12.56
N GLU A 207 6.13 10.96 12.31
CA GLU A 207 7.53 11.36 12.37
C GLU A 207 7.85 12.48 11.36
N ALA A 208 7.36 12.36 10.12
CA ALA A 208 7.58 13.34 9.07
C ALA A 208 6.88 14.69 9.35
N LEU A 209 5.69 14.66 9.95
CA LEU A 209 4.98 15.86 10.37
C LEU A 209 5.69 16.55 11.54
N GLN A 210 6.11 15.82 12.56
CA GLN A 210 6.88 16.38 13.68
C GLN A 210 8.17 17.05 13.19
N ASN A 211 8.91 16.40 12.29
CA ASN A 211 10.08 16.99 11.67
C ASN A 211 9.74 18.26 10.87
N SER A 212 8.60 18.27 10.15
CA SER A 212 8.16 19.41 9.37
C SER A 212 7.66 20.57 10.22
N PHE A 213 7.03 20.31 11.38
CA PHE A 213 6.62 21.34 12.34
C PHE A 213 7.80 21.96 13.06
N ASN A 214 8.93 21.26 13.17
CA ASN A 214 10.20 21.79 13.71
C ASN A 214 11.07 22.49 12.65
N ASP A 215 10.59 22.63 11.41
CA ASP A 215 11.30 23.40 10.37
C ASP A 215 11.42 24.89 10.79
N PRO A 216 12.64 25.49 10.77
CA PRO A 216 12.85 26.86 11.25
C PRO A 216 11.94 27.89 10.56
N LYS A 217 11.74 27.78 9.24
CA LYS A 217 10.89 28.70 8.48
C LYS A 217 9.43 28.65 8.91
N LEU A 218 8.94 27.44 9.25
CA LEU A 218 7.58 27.27 9.71
C LEU A 218 7.41 27.72 11.17
N LEU A 219 8.45 27.55 12.01
CA LEU A 219 8.47 28.08 13.38
C LEU A 219 8.50 29.61 13.40
N GLU A 220 9.32 30.24 12.56
CA GLU A 220 9.39 31.68 12.41
C GLU A 220 8.05 32.30 11.95
N SER A 221 7.19 31.56 11.26
CA SER A 221 5.87 32.04 10.86
C SER A 221 4.88 32.21 12.02
N GLY A 222 5.17 31.64 13.21
CA GLY A 222 4.28 31.69 14.37
C GLY A 222 2.98 30.87 14.24
N LEU A 223 2.84 30.05 13.20
CA LEU A 223 1.61 29.29 12.90
C LEU A 223 1.51 27.97 13.68
N ILE A 224 2.59 27.53 14.33
CA ILE A 224 2.63 26.23 15.02
C ILE A 224 2.24 26.41 16.49
N THR A 225 1.12 25.83 16.85
CA THR A 225 0.63 25.74 18.24
C THR A 225 1.09 24.43 18.89
N ASP A 226 0.98 24.36 20.22
CA ASP A 226 1.31 23.14 20.97
C ASP A 226 0.32 22.01 20.66
N GLU A 227 -0.94 22.33 20.36
CA GLU A 227 -1.95 21.34 19.91
C GLU A 227 -1.52 20.69 18.60
N LEU A 228 -1.00 21.45 17.63
CA LEU A 228 -0.49 20.89 16.36
C LEU A 228 0.73 19.99 16.57
N ARG A 229 1.66 20.38 17.45
CA ARG A 229 2.82 19.56 17.77
C ARG A 229 2.45 18.22 18.41
N ASN A 230 1.38 18.21 19.20
CA ASN A 230 0.89 17.03 19.90
C ASN A 230 -0.11 16.20 19.08
N GLN A 231 -0.40 16.60 17.84
CA GLN A 231 -1.29 15.82 16.95
C GLN A 231 -0.73 14.41 16.73
N THR A 232 -1.61 13.43 16.80
CA THR A 232 -1.28 12.02 16.60
C THR A 232 -1.90 11.50 15.32
N THR A 233 -1.22 10.55 14.70
CA THR A 233 -1.70 9.84 13.53
C THR A 233 -2.23 8.46 13.92
N GLN A 234 -3.14 7.91 13.13
CA GLN A 234 -3.71 6.60 13.38
C GLN A 234 -4.03 5.86 12.07
N THR A 235 -4.39 4.59 12.17
CA THR A 235 -4.87 3.87 10.99
C THR A 235 -6.31 4.29 10.66
N LEU A 236 -6.68 4.20 9.36
CA LEU A 236 -8.06 4.46 8.92
C LEU A 236 -9.06 3.56 9.64
N HIS A 237 -8.72 2.29 9.86
CA HIS A 237 -9.56 1.37 10.63
C HIS A 237 -9.84 1.87 12.05
N ARG A 238 -8.82 2.43 12.72
CA ARG A 238 -8.98 3.02 14.06
C ARG A 238 -9.78 4.31 14.01
N LEU A 239 -9.55 5.17 13.02
CA LEU A 239 -10.31 6.40 12.79
C LEU A 239 -11.81 6.11 12.62
N LEU A 240 -12.14 5.10 11.82
CA LEU A 240 -13.52 4.67 11.56
C LEU A 240 -14.13 3.85 12.72
N GLY A 241 -13.36 3.58 13.78
CA GLY A 241 -13.81 2.75 14.89
C GLY A 241 -14.10 1.30 14.50
N MET A 242 -13.44 0.79 13.47
CA MET A 242 -13.53 -0.60 13.05
C MET A 242 -12.83 -1.49 14.08
N GLY A 243 -13.59 -2.36 14.74
CA GLY A 243 -13.07 -3.38 15.66
C GLY A 243 -13.02 -4.75 14.98
N ASN A 244 -13.03 -5.81 15.81
CA ASN A 244 -13.03 -7.21 15.33
C ASN A 244 -14.17 -7.58 14.35
N ARG A 245 -15.22 -6.78 14.30
CA ARG A 245 -16.38 -6.98 13.42
C ARG A 245 -16.20 -6.39 12.02
N GLN A 246 -15.12 -5.68 11.76
CA GLN A 246 -14.82 -4.99 10.50
C GLN A 246 -15.91 -4.01 10.01
N THR A 247 -16.93 -3.73 10.84
CA THR A 247 -17.96 -2.74 10.54
C THR A 247 -17.55 -1.40 11.14
N PRO A 248 -17.60 -0.29 10.38
CA PRO A 248 -17.29 1.02 10.89
C PRO A 248 -18.31 1.44 11.96
N ARG A 249 -17.83 2.15 12.99
CA ARG A 249 -18.67 2.81 13.98
C ARG A 249 -19.22 4.13 13.44
N PHE A 250 -18.40 4.81 12.63
CA PHE A 250 -18.76 6.09 12.03
C PHE A 250 -19.25 5.88 10.61
N ASP A 251 -20.37 6.50 10.28
CA ASP A 251 -21.06 6.44 8.99
C ASP A 251 -21.83 7.75 8.74
N GLN A 252 -22.71 7.80 7.75
CA GLN A 252 -23.56 8.96 7.47
C GLN A 252 -24.48 9.36 8.64
N LYS A 253 -24.92 8.41 9.48
CA LYS A 253 -25.80 8.66 10.61
C LYS A 253 -25.03 9.15 11.82
N GLN A 254 -23.80 8.71 11.96
CA GLN A 254 -22.88 9.10 13.02
C GLN A 254 -21.52 9.50 12.39
N PRO A 255 -21.42 10.70 11.81
CA PRO A 255 -20.21 11.12 11.11
C PRO A 255 -19.03 11.35 12.06
N LEU A 256 -17.84 11.39 11.49
CA LEU A 256 -16.60 11.69 12.19
C LEU A 256 -16.62 13.10 12.78
N PRO A 257 -16.18 13.32 14.04
CA PRO A 257 -16.26 14.63 14.71
C PRO A 257 -15.05 15.53 14.36
N TYR A 258 -14.70 15.65 13.08
CA TYR A 258 -13.54 16.41 12.62
C TYR A 258 -13.91 17.43 11.55
N ASP A 259 -13.14 18.51 11.50
CA ASP A 259 -13.29 19.60 10.54
C ASP A 259 -12.33 19.41 9.35
N VAL A 260 -11.23 18.67 9.58
CA VAL A 260 -10.28 18.26 8.54
C VAL A 260 -9.87 16.80 8.76
N ILE A 261 -9.92 16.01 7.70
CA ILE A 261 -9.43 14.63 7.67
C ILE A 261 -8.34 14.54 6.61
N VAL A 262 -7.17 14.11 7.02
CA VAL A 262 -6.02 13.86 6.13
C VAL A 262 -5.78 12.37 6.03
N VAL A 263 -5.65 11.89 4.80
CA VAL A 263 -5.31 10.49 4.51
C VAL A 263 -4.02 10.45 3.72
N ASP A 264 -2.97 9.90 4.30
CA ASP A 264 -1.71 9.63 3.60
C ASP A 264 -1.69 8.20 3.04
N GLU A 265 -0.83 7.94 2.06
CA GLU A 265 -0.75 6.68 1.31
C GLU A 265 -2.10 6.26 0.70
N ALA A 266 -2.86 7.23 0.16
CA ALA A 266 -4.19 7.00 -0.40
C ALA A 266 -4.20 6.05 -1.63
N SER A 267 -3.05 5.75 -2.23
CA SER A 267 -2.90 4.70 -3.26
C SER A 267 -3.28 3.31 -2.76
N MET A 268 -3.21 3.09 -1.43
CA MET A 268 -3.59 1.83 -0.78
C MET A 268 -5.08 1.76 -0.40
N LEU A 269 -5.90 2.77 -0.72
CA LEU A 269 -7.34 2.75 -0.46
C LEU A 269 -8.04 1.81 -1.44
N ASP A 270 -8.63 0.74 -0.91
CA ASP A 270 -9.58 -0.09 -1.63
C ASP A 270 -10.98 0.54 -1.67
N LEU A 271 -11.87 -0.04 -2.46
CA LEU A 271 -13.23 0.46 -2.65
C LEU A 271 -14.08 0.41 -1.36
N ASN A 272 -13.92 -0.63 -0.52
CA ASN A 272 -14.65 -0.76 0.74
C ASN A 272 -14.23 0.31 1.75
N LEU A 273 -12.92 0.42 1.98
CA LEU A 273 -12.37 1.35 2.97
C LEU A 273 -12.61 2.81 2.56
N ALA A 274 -12.47 3.11 1.25
CA ALA A 274 -12.77 4.42 0.71
C ALA A 274 -14.26 4.77 0.88
N THR A 275 -15.17 3.85 0.54
CA THR A 275 -16.62 4.08 0.72
C THR A 275 -16.95 4.34 2.17
N ALA A 276 -16.46 3.51 3.10
CA ALA A 276 -16.68 3.68 4.53
C ALA A 276 -16.13 5.03 5.05
N LEU A 277 -14.95 5.44 4.58
CA LEU A 277 -14.36 6.72 4.94
C LEU A 277 -15.22 7.89 4.45
N PHE A 278 -15.54 7.92 3.15
CA PHE A 278 -16.28 9.04 2.57
C PHE A 278 -17.71 9.17 3.12
N GLU A 279 -18.35 8.08 3.49
CA GLU A 279 -19.64 8.09 4.19
C GLU A 279 -19.56 8.65 5.61
N ALA A 280 -18.41 8.46 6.27
CA ALA A 280 -18.21 8.99 7.61
C ALA A 280 -17.77 10.47 7.63
N VAL A 281 -17.43 11.07 6.48
CA VAL A 281 -17.04 12.49 6.36
C VAL A 281 -18.27 13.39 6.43
N PRO A 282 -18.38 14.32 7.41
CA PRO A 282 -19.51 15.26 7.49
C PRO A 282 -19.41 16.37 6.44
N ASP A 283 -20.52 17.07 6.20
CA ASP A 283 -20.61 18.12 5.17
C ASP A 283 -19.64 19.28 5.40
N HIS A 284 -19.36 19.62 6.65
CA HIS A 284 -18.46 20.73 7.02
C HIS A 284 -16.99 20.32 7.12
N CYS A 285 -16.62 19.11 6.71
CA CYS A 285 -15.28 18.59 6.85
C CYS A 285 -14.51 18.59 5.52
N ARG A 286 -13.28 19.10 5.55
CA ARG A 286 -12.33 18.96 4.43
C ARG A 286 -11.67 17.60 4.46
N ILE A 287 -11.65 16.91 3.33
CA ILE A 287 -10.87 15.69 3.16
C ILE A 287 -9.69 15.93 2.21
N ILE A 288 -8.49 15.58 2.66
CA ILE A 288 -7.23 15.72 1.92
C ILE A 288 -6.65 14.32 1.72
N LEU A 289 -6.58 13.88 0.47
CA LEU A 289 -5.95 12.63 0.09
C LEU A 289 -4.53 12.88 -0.41
N LEU A 290 -3.54 12.22 0.20
CA LEU A 290 -2.14 12.25 -0.22
C LEU A 290 -1.75 10.87 -0.74
N GLY A 291 -1.06 10.81 -1.87
CA GLY A 291 -0.63 9.51 -2.40
C GLY A 291 0.31 9.63 -3.60
N ASP A 292 0.65 8.48 -4.16
CA ASP A 292 1.45 8.38 -5.37
C ASP A 292 0.73 7.42 -6.34
N ALA A 293 0.25 7.96 -7.45
CA ALA A 293 -0.51 7.22 -8.44
C ALA A 293 0.31 6.19 -9.23
N ASN A 294 1.64 6.27 -9.16
CA ASN A 294 2.53 5.34 -9.83
C ASN A 294 2.93 4.16 -8.93
N GLN A 295 2.57 4.19 -7.65
CA GLN A 295 2.77 3.06 -6.74
C GLN A 295 1.68 2.01 -6.93
N LEU A 296 1.95 0.81 -6.42
CA LEU A 296 0.97 -0.27 -6.36
C LEU A 296 -0.34 0.21 -5.72
N ALA A 297 -1.43 -0.13 -6.36
CA ALA A 297 -2.78 0.05 -5.79
C ALA A 297 -2.99 -0.83 -4.55
N SER A 298 -4.17 -0.72 -3.93
CA SER A 298 -4.61 -1.61 -2.84
C SER A 298 -4.54 -3.08 -3.24
N VAL A 299 -4.43 -3.97 -2.27
CA VAL A 299 -4.52 -5.42 -2.54
C VAL A 299 -5.95 -5.80 -2.88
N ASP A 300 -6.93 -5.18 -2.21
CA ASP A 300 -8.36 -5.43 -2.42
C ASP A 300 -8.90 -4.67 -3.64
N VAL A 301 -10.18 -4.96 -3.97
CA VAL A 301 -10.86 -4.44 -5.17
C VAL A 301 -10.89 -2.91 -5.21
N GLY A 302 -10.54 -2.37 -6.36
CA GLY A 302 -10.60 -0.95 -6.70
C GLY A 302 -9.24 -0.24 -6.63
N SER A 303 -9.10 0.80 -7.44
CA SER A 303 -7.96 1.71 -7.51
C SER A 303 -8.42 3.15 -7.31
N VAL A 304 -9.04 3.42 -6.16
CA VAL A 304 -9.81 4.66 -5.93
C VAL A 304 -9.00 5.92 -6.25
N LEU A 305 -7.75 6.03 -5.80
CA LEU A 305 -6.92 7.20 -6.09
C LEU A 305 -6.65 7.37 -7.59
N ALA A 306 -6.39 6.26 -8.31
CA ALA A 306 -6.16 6.29 -9.76
C ALA A 306 -7.44 6.66 -10.52
N ASP A 307 -8.58 6.13 -10.10
CA ASP A 307 -9.89 6.46 -10.68
C ASP A 307 -10.21 7.95 -10.51
N LEU A 308 -10.00 8.51 -9.32
CA LEU A 308 -10.24 9.94 -9.05
C LEU A 308 -9.34 10.86 -9.89
N GLN A 309 -8.16 10.38 -10.30
CA GLN A 309 -7.27 11.15 -11.18
C GLN A 309 -7.74 11.17 -12.64
N GLN A 310 -8.57 10.23 -13.06
CA GLN A 310 -9.10 10.16 -14.42
C GLN A 310 -10.40 10.95 -14.59
N VAL A 311 -11.03 11.39 -13.52
CA VAL A 311 -12.30 12.15 -13.57
C VAL A 311 -12.01 13.60 -13.91
N ASP A 312 -12.34 14.04 -15.12
CA ASP A 312 -12.10 15.42 -15.59
C ASP A 312 -12.81 16.47 -14.72
N ALA A 313 -14.00 16.16 -14.26
CA ALA A 313 -14.76 17.03 -13.38
C ALA A 313 -14.06 17.31 -12.04
N LEU A 314 -13.07 16.51 -11.63
CA LEU A 314 -12.25 16.72 -10.44
C LEU A 314 -10.90 17.40 -10.74
N ALA A 315 -10.71 17.99 -11.92
CA ALA A 315 -9.44 18.64 -12.28
C ALA A 315 -9.04 19.74 -11.29
N GLU A 316 -10.00 20.52 -10.77
CA GLU A 316 -9.75 21.58 -9.79
C GLU A 316 -9.51 21.04 -8.35
N ASN A 317 -9.82 19.77 -8.12
CA ASN A 317 -9.65 19.11 -6.82
C ASN A 317 -8.34 18.33 -6.73
N ARG A 318 -7.47 18.40 -7.72
CA ARG A 318 -6.23 17.62 -7.79
C ARG A 318 -5.02 18.47 -8.15
N VAL A 319 -3.92 18.20 -7.46
CA VAL A 319 -2.61 18.79 -7.75
C VAL A 319 -1.56 17.69 -7.71
N GLN A 320 -0.68 17.66 -8.71
CA GLN A 320 0.47 16.78 -8.75
C GLN A 320 1.74 17.54 -8.41
N LEU A 321 2.42 17.17 -7.33
CA LEU A 321 3.74 17.68 -6.97
C LEU A 321 4.79 17.03 -7.88
N LYS A 322 5.49 17.82 -8.69
CA LYS A 322 6.43 17.32 -9.68
C LYS A 322 7.88 17.38 -9.23
N ASN A 323 8.24 18.41 -8.46
CA ASN A 323 9.62 18.65 -8.08
C ASN A 323 10.02 17.77 -6.87
N SER A 324 10.92 16.82 -7.09
CA SER A 324 11.42 15.96 -6.01
C SER A 324 12.73 16.49 -5.46
N ARG A 325 12.79 16.68 -4.13
CA ARG A 325 14.04 17.04 -3.43
C ARG A 325 14.91 15.81 -3.14
N ARG A 326 14.32 14.62 -3.05
CA ARG A 326 15.05 13.37 -2.81
C ARG A 326 15.71 12.86 -4.08
N PHE A 327 15.01 12.97 -5.18
CA PHE A 327 15.46 12.51 -6.47
C PHE A 327 15.71 13.73 -7.36
N SER A 328 16.85 14.42 -7.11
CA SER A 328 17.34 15.43 -8.05
C SER A 328 17.48 14.83 -9.46
N ASP A 329 17.61 15.66 -10.48
CA ASP A 329 17.76 15.16 -11.86
C ASP A 329 18.99 14.25 -12.02
N GLU A 330 19.99 14.42 -11.15
CA GLU A 330 21.21 13.60 -11.11
C GLU A 330 21.07 12.31 -10.32
N ALA A 331 20.03 12.17 -9.47
CA ALA A 331 19.83 11.01 -8.63
C ALA A 331 19.44 9.78 -9.47
N LYS A 332 20.23 8.70 -9.35
CA LYS A 332 20.07 7.46 -10.15
C LYS A 332 18.74 6.77 -9.92
N ILE A 333 18.28 6.70 -8.67
CA ILE A 333 16.98 6.09 -8.33
C ILE A 333 15.85 6.88 -8.99
N GLY A 334 15.94 8.23 -8.99
CA GLY A 334 14.97 9.08 -9.65
C GLY A 334 14.99 8.95 -11.18
N GLN A 335 16.17 8.86 -11.78
CA GLN A 335 16.32 8.58 -13.21
C GLN A 335 15.70 7.24 -13.58
N PHE A 336 15.94 6.21 -12.78
CA PHE A 336 15.38 4.88 -12.99
C PHE A 336 13.85 4.86 -12.83
N ALA A 337 13.32 5.54 -11.84
CA ALA A 337 11.87 5.68 -11.66
C ALA A 337 11.20 6.34 -12.87
N ARG A 338 11.78 7.43 -13.41
CA ARG A 338 11.32 8.08 -14.65
C ARG A 338 11.47 7.18 -15.88
N PHE A 339 12.57 6.43 -15.96
CA PHE A 339 12.82 5.49 -17.04
C PHE A 339 11.72 4.42 -17.10
N ILE A 340 11.36 3.80 -15.97
CA ILE A 340 10.28 2.80 -15.89
C ILE A 340 8.95 3.40 -16.38
N GLN A 341 8.62 4.61 -15.93
CA GLN A 341 7.37 5.26 -16.31
C GLN A 341 7.29 5.58 -17.80
N ALA A 342 8.42 5.90 -18.42
CA ALA A 342 8.49 6.24 -19.85
C ALA A 342 8.36 5.04 -20.78
N GLN A 343 8.57 3.79 -20.30
CA GLN A 343 8.46 2.60 -21.16
C GLN A 343 7.01 2.39 -21.65
N GLN A 344 6.85 1.87 -22.86
CA GLN A 344 5.56 1.50 -23.44
C GLN A 344 5.52 0.01 -23.75
N HIS A 345 4.36 -0.60 -23.74
CA HIS A 345 4.19 -2.03 -23.98
C HIS A 345 4.71 -2.52 -25.34
N ALA A 346 4.72 -1.65 -26.34
CA ALA A 346 5.22 -1.96 -27.69
C ALA A 346 6.75 -1.91 -27.83
N THR A 347 7.50 -1.59 -26.76
CA THR A 347 8.96 -1.48 -26.83
C THR A 347 9.60 -2.87 -26.85
N ALA A 348 10.48 -3.13 -27.81
CA ALA A 348 11.19 -4.41 -27.91
C ALA A 348 12.06 -4.66 -26.66
N HIS A 349 11.96 -5.85 -26.06
CA HIS A 349 12.64 -6.23 -24.83
C HIS A 349 14.15 -5.91 -24.83
N HIS A 350 14.85 -6.30 -25.89
CA HIS A 350 16.29 -6.03 -26.00
C HIS A 350 16.63 -4.54 -25.99
N SER A 351 15.77 -3.70 -26.57
CA SER A 351 15.96 -2.25 -26.58
C SER A 351 15.81 -1.63 -25.19
N VAL A 352 14.95 -2.17 -24.34
CA VAL A 352 14.73 -1.68 -22.95
C VAL A 352 15.97 -1.95 -22.10
N LEU A 353 16.52 -3.18 -22.14
CA LEU A 353 17.72 -3.52 -21.39
C LEU A 353 18.93 -2.72 -21.85
N SER A 354 19.15 -2.64 -23.17
CA SER A 354 20.28 -1.89 -23.72
C SER A 354 20.26 -0.40 -23.33
N LYS A 355 19.08 0.23 -23.32
CA LYS A 355 18.91 1.60 -22.83
C LYS A 355 19.13 1.71 -21.33
N LEU A 356 18.58 0.78 -20.55
CA LEU A 356 18.78 0.75 -19.10
C LEU A 356 20.26 0.69 -18.75
N GLU A 357 21.01 -0.21 -19.38
CA GLU A 357 22.44 -0.41 -19.14
C GLU A 357 23.31 0.75 -19.63
N THR A 358 22.88 1.44 -20.69
CA THR A 358 23.59 2.58 -21.23
C THR A 358 23.36 3.86 -20.43
N GLU A 359 22.11 4.11 -20.01
CA GLU A 359 21.67 5.39 -19.45
C GLU A 359 21.63 5.38 -17.90
N ILE A 360 21.29 4.26 -17.29
CA ILE A 360 20.96 4.19 -15.86
C ILE A 360 21.99 3.42 -15.06
N VAL A 361 22.20 2.12 -15.36
CA VAL A 361 23.00 1.22 -14.54
C VAL A 361 23.65 0.12 -15.38
N LYS A 362 24.92 -0.18 -15.09
CA LYS A 362 25.61 -1.33 -15.68
C LYS A 362 25.36 -2.59 -14.85
N ALA A 363 25.25 -3.74 -15.51
CA ALA A 363 25.11 -5.04 -14.85
C ALA A 363 26.49 -5.54 -14.34
N GLU A 364 26.96 -4.96 -13.23
CA GLU A 364 28.27 -5.30 -12.62
C GLU A 364 28.18 -6.29 -11.45
N GLY A 365 26.94 -6.68 -11.07
CA GLY A 365 26.65 -7.58 -9.97
C GLY A 365 26.50 -6.89 -8.61
N LEU A 366 25.99 -7.65 -7.64
CA LEU A 366 25.78 -7.19 -6.27
C LEU A 366 27.10 -7.26 -5.49
N GLN A 367 27.47 -6.12 -4.89
CA GLN A 367 28.71 -5.96 -4.10
C GLN A 367 28.38 -5.45 -2.69
N PRO A 368 29.19 -5.78 -1.68
CA PRO A 368 29.10 -5.16 -0.36
C PRO A 368 29.22 -3.64 -0.45
N ILE A 369 28.42 -2.92 0.33
CA ILE A 369 28.36 -1.46 0.31
C ILE A 369 28.77 -0.89 1.65
N THR A 370 29.70 0.07 1.61
CA THR A 370 30.08 0.89 2.76
C THR A 370 29.43 2.25 2.62
N PHE A 371 28.55 2.61 3.55
CA PHE A 371 27.86 3.88 3.53
C PHE A 371 28.77 5.03 3.99
N SER A 372 28.83 6.11 3.22
CA SER A 372 29.42 7.37 3.62
C SER A 372 28.37 8.49 3.63
N LYS A 373 28.63 9.59 4.35
CA LYS A 373 27.71 10.74 4.40
C LYS A 373 27.56 11.42 3.03
N GLU A 374 28.61 11.36 2.21
CA GLU A 374 28.71 12.00 0.89
C GLU A 374 28.28 11.06 -0.25
N MET A 375 27.91 9.81 0.07
CA MET A 375 27.54 8.85 -0.94
C MET A 375 26.27 9.31 -1.67
N LEU A 376 26.39 9.48 -2.98
CA LEU A 376 25.26 9.63 -3.90
C LEU A 376 24.46 8.33 -3.94
N ASP A 377 23.25 8.38 -4.43
CA ASP A 377 22.44 7.18 -4.61
C ASP A 377 23.06 6.22 -5.64
N LEU A 378 22.91 4.93 -5.38
CA LEU A 378 23.55 3.85 -6.14
C LEU A 378 22.52 2.82 -6.56
N ILE A 379 22.64 2.33 -7.80
CA ILE A 379 21.91 1.15 -8.27
C ILE A 379 22.94 0.08 -8.63
N GLN A 380 22.76 -1.11 -8.08
CA GLN A 380 23.47 -2.34 -8.46
C GLN A 380 22.51 -3.23 -9.22
N LEU A 381 22.99 -3.89 -10.27
CA LEU A 381 22.21 -4.81 -11.10
C LEU A 381 22.99 -6.10 -11.33
N GLU A 382 22.35 -7.22 -11.07
CA GLU A 382 22.83 -8.56 -11.38
C GLU A 382 21.73 -9.38 -12.03
N TYR A 383 22.02 -9.95 -13.18
CA TYR A 383 21.11 -10.84 -13.88
C TYR A 383 21.27 -12.29 -13.39
N LEU A 384 20.13 -12.95 -13.21
CA LEU A 384 20.07 -14.39 -12.97
C LEU A 384 20.24 -15.12 -14.31
N PRO A 385 21.19 -16.06 -14.46
CA PRO A 385 21.26 -16.91 -15.64
C PRO A 385 20.10 -17.91 -15.67
N GLU A 386 19.86 -18.54 -16.82
CA GLU A 386 18.79 -19.56 -16.96
C GLU A 386 18.96 -20.74 -16.00
N GLN A 387 20.18 -21.14 -15.76
CA GLN A 387 20.54 -22.20 -14.81
C GLN A 387 21.61 -21.66 -13.87
N TYR A 388 21.36 -21.73 -12.58
CA TYR A 388 22.26 -21.22 -11.56
C TYR A 388 22.18 -22.02 -10.26
N ASP A 389 23.28 -22.03 -9.51
CA ASP A 389 23.27 -22.39 -8.11
C ASP A 389 22.74 -21.21 -7.32
N ILE A 390 21.80 -21.48 -6.42
CA ILE A 390 21.09 -20.45 -5.65
C ILE A 390 21.92 -19.85 -4.53
N GLU A 391 22.79 -20.64 -3.92
CA GLU A 391 23.49 -20.29 -2.67
C GLU A 391 24.38 -19.03 -2.80
N PRO A 392 25.18 -18.84 -3.89
CA PRO A 392 25.96 -17.62 -4.07
C PRO A 392 25.10 -16.35 -4.10
N TYR A 393 23.90 -16.40 -4.70
CA TYR A 393 22.98 -15.26 -4.77
C TYR A 393 22.32 -14.97 -3.42
N GLN A 394 21.92 -16.02 -2.69
CA GLN A 394 21.42 -15.87 -1.32
C GLN A 394 22.49 -15.25 -0.42
N GLN A 395 23.76 -15.66 -0.55
CA GLN A 395 24.85 -15.09 0.21
C GLN A 395 25.08 -13.61 -0.12
N LYS A 396 25.04 -13.21 -1.40
CA LYS A 396 25.15 -11.79 -1.80
C LYS A 396 24.04 -10.93 -1.21
N LEU A 397 22.80 -11.43 -1.13
CA LEU A 397 21.70 -10.72 -0.49
C LEU A 397 21.94 -10.48 1.01
N MET A 398 22.72 -11.31 1.70
CA MET A 398 23.07 -11.11 3.10
C MET A 398 24.09 -9.99 3.34
N TYR A 399 24.77 -9.48 2.29
CA TYR A 399 25.73 -8.38 2.43
C TYR A 399 25.10 -7.13 3.10
N GLY A 400 23.85 -6.85 2.81
CA GLY A 400 23.16 -5.70 3.39
C GLY A 400 22.86 -5.83 4.88
N PHE A 401 22.90 -7.04 5.47
CA PHE A 401 22.68 -7.26 6.91
C PHE A 401 23.97 -7.23 7.75
N GLN A 402 25.13 -6.86 7.18
CA GLN A 402 26.39 -6.84 7.94
C GLN A 402 26.35 -5.82 9.08
N ASN A 403 25.78 -4.64 8.87
CA ASN A 403 25.63 -3.64 9.93
C ASN A 403 24.69 -4.12 11.04
N TYR A 404 23.64 -4.85 10.67
CA TYR A 404 22.72 -5.46 11.63
C TYR A 404 23.42 -6.54 12.47
N LEU A 405 24.21 -7.39 11.81
CA LEU A 405 25.03 -8.39 12.49
C LEU A 405 26.03 -7.75 13.45
N ALA A 406 26.71 -6.67 13.05
CA ALA A 406 27.64 -5.94 13.91
C ALA A 406 26.94 -5.37 15.13
N ALA A 407 25.79 -4.72 14.96
CA ALA A 407 25.00 -4.15 16.05
C ALA A 407 24.49 -5.23 17.03
N LEU A 408 24.10 -6.41 16.52
CA LEU A 408 23.72 -7.55 17.38
C LEU A 408 24.90 -8.13 18.15
N ASN A 409 26.08 -8.21 17.57
CA ASN A 409 27.30 -8.61 18.28
C ASN A 409 27.60 -7.63 19.40
N ASP A 410 27.57 -6.32 19.13
CA ASP A 410 27.78 -5.30 20.17
C ASP A 410 26.76 -5.44 21.32
N TYR A 411 25.47 -5.63 20.99
CA TYR A 411 24.43 -5.88 21.99
C TYR A 411 24.72 -7.15 22.84
N ILE A 412 25.14 -8.25 22.21
CA ILE A 412 25.43 -9.51 22.92
C ILE A 412 26.64 -9.37 23.86
N TYR A 413 27.68 -8.61 23.44
CA TYR A 413 28.91 -8.46 24.20
C TYR A 413 28.84 -7.39 25.29
N ARG A 414 28.10 -6.29 25.07
CA ARG A 414 28.04 -5.14 26.00
C ARG A 414 26.86 -5.21 26.97
N GLY A 415 25.81 -5.99 26.65
CA GLY A 415 24.59 -6.09 27.45
C GLY A 415 23.49 -5.13 27.04
N ASP A 416 22.45 -5.03 27.89
CA ASP A 416 21.13 -4.48 27.57
C ASP A 416 21.05 -2.94 27.62
N ALA A 417 22.07 -2.20 27.26
CA ALA A 417 21.97 -0.75 27.22
C ALA A 417 20.92 -0.29 26.19
N ALA A 418 20.09 0.68 26.56
CA ALA A 418 19.02 1.18 25.69
C ALA A 418 19.55 1.69 24.33
N ASP A 419 20.76 2.25 24.33
CA ASP A 419 21.43 2.74 23.12
C ASP A 419 21.81 1.61 22.16
N ASP A 420 22.22 0.43 22.67
CA ASP A 420 22.57 -0.74 21.86
C ASP A 420 21.33 -1.32 21.18
N ILE A 421 20.18 -1.34 21.85
CA ILE A 421 18.90 -1.76 21.28
C ILE A 421 18.49 -0.83 20.14
N GLN A 422 18.59 0.49 20.34
CA GLN A 422 18.28 1.47 19.31
C GLN A 422 19.21 1.36 18.10
N GLN A 423 20.47 1.02 18.32
CA GLN A 423 21.43 0.78 17.24
C GLN A 423 21.06 -0.46 16.44
N VAL A 424 20.66 -1.57 17.09
CA VAL A 424 20.15 -2.78 16.42
C VAL A 424 18.94 -2.48 15.55
N ILE A 425 17.97 -1.71 16.09
CA ILE A 425 16.76 -1.32 15.35
C ILE A 425 17.10 -0.51 14.10
N ARG A 426 17.93 0.52 14.25
CA ARG A 426 18.37 1.38 13.13
C ARG A 426 19.09 0.56 12.07
N ALA A 427 20.02 -0.29 12.46
CA ALA A 427 20.76 -1.15 11.53
C ALA A 427 19.87 -2.15 10.80
N PHE A 428 18.80 -2.64 11.46
CA PHE A 428 17.80 -3.48 10.80
C PHE A 428 16.94 -2.68 9.81
N ASP A 429 16.54 -1.47 10.15
CA ASP A 429 15.73 -0.61 9.28
C ASP A 429 16.52 -0.02 8.10
N ASP A 430 17.85 -0.03 8.17
CA ASP A 430 18.69 0.44 7.05
C ASP A 430 18.62 -0.48 5.82
N TYR A 431 18.39 -1.77 5.98
CA TYR A 431 18.38 -2.72 4.87
C TYR A 431 17.15 -3.60 4.85
N ARG A 432 16.60 -3.84 3.64
CA ARG A 432 15.48 -4.77 3.44
C ARG A 432 15.57 -5.48 2.10
N ILE A 433 15.27 -6.79 2.11
CA ILE A 433 15.08 -7.57 0.88
C ILE A 433 13.59 -7.57 0.55
N LEU A 434 13.26 -7.23 -0.69
CA LEU A 434 11.92 -7.24 -1.23
C LEU A 434 11.83 -8.27 -2.35
N ALA A 435 10.88 -9.20 -2.26
CA ALA A 435 10.63 -10.20 -3.28
C ALA A 435 9.20 -10.10 -3.82
N ALA A 436 9.02 -10.46 -5.09
CA ALA A 436 7.71 -10.44 -5.72
C ALA A 436 6.86 -11.67 -5.35
N VAL A 437 7.49 -12.84 -5.10
CA VAL A 437 6.83 -14.11 -4.87
C VAL A 437 7.09 -14.66 -3.46
N LYS A 438 6.13 -15.45 -2.96
CA LYS A 438 6.24 -16.10 -1.65
C LYS A 438 7.02 -17.40 -1.71
N HIS A 439 6.74 -18.21 -2.72
CA HIS A 439 7.33 -19.53 -2.92
C HIS A 439 8.44 -19.51 -3.97
N GLY A 440 9.20 -20.59 -4.06
CA GLY A 440 10.34 -20.69 -4.96
C GLY A 440 11.68 -20.45 -4.28
N ALA A 441 12.76 -20.72 -4.99
CA ALA A 441 14.13 -20.69 -4.46
C ALA A 441 14.57 -19.28 -4.00
N LEU A 442 14.11 -18.24 -4.68
CA LEU A 442 14.28 -16.83 -4.34
C LEU A 442 12.98 -16.19 -3.77
N GLY A 443 12.00 -17.01 -3.40
CA GLY A 443 10.78 -16.56 -2.73
C GLY A 443 11.02 -16.22 -1.26
N ILE A 444 10.07 -15.47 -0.69
CA ILE A 444 10.14 -14.94 0.68
C ILE A 444 10.42 -16.02 1.72
N GLU A 445 9.75 -17.17 1.62
CA GLU A 445 9.90 -18.25 2.60
C GLU A 445 11.32 -18.82 2.62
N GLN A 446 11.87 -19.11 1.45
CA GLN A 446 13.22 -19.68 1.36
C GLN A 446 14.30 -18.66 1.72
N LEU A 447 14.14 -17.41 1.30
CA LEU A 447 15.07 -16.34 1.65
C LEU A 447 15.04 -16.01 3.14
N ASN A 448 13.86 -15.98 3.78
CA ASN A 448 13.79 -15.82 5.24
C ASN A 448 14.44 -16.97 5.99
N ARG A 449 14.20 -18.24 5.58
CA ARG A 449 14.86 -19.42 6.17
C ARG A 449 16.38 -19.39 5.99
N TYR A 450 16.85 -18.90 4.85
CA TYR A 450 18.28 -18.72 4.63
C TYR A 450 18.86 -17.65 5.55
N ALA A 451 18.23 -16.48 5.64
CA ALA A 451 18.64 -15.39 6.51
C ALA A 451 18.66 -15.79 7.99
N GLU A 452 17.67 -16.57 8.46
CA GLU A 452 17.65 -17.14 9.81
C GLU A 452 18.85 -18.05 10.07
N ARG A 453 19.13 -18.99 9.17
CA ARG A 453 20.28 -19.88 9.29
C ARG A 453 21.59 -19.11 9.26
N TRP A 454 21.73 -18.18 8.33
CA TRP A 454 22.90 -17.32 8.20
C TRP A 454 23.15 -16.54 9.49
N LEU A 455 22.14 -15.85 10.04
CA LEU A 455 22.28 -15.06 11.25
C LEU A 455 22.68 -15.93 12.46
N ASN A 456 22.01 -17.06 12.67
CA ASN A 456 22.31 -17.97 13.77
C ASN A 456 23.75 -18.54 13.67
N GLN A 457 24.23 -18.84 12.48
CA GLN A 457 25.63 -19.27 12.25
C GLN A 457 26.63 -18.16 12.58
N GLN A 458 26.37 -16.94 12.09
CA GLN A 458 27.27 -15.80 12.34
C GLN A 458 27.35 -15.43 13.83
N LEU A 459 26.24 -15.44 14.55
CA LEU A 459 26.19 -15.16 15.98
C LEU A 459 26.55 -16.38 16.87
N LYS A 460 26.81 -17.54 16.27
CA LYS A 460 27.09 -18.81 16.97
C LYS A 460 26.06 -19.12 18.07
N GLN A 461 24.80 -18.79 17.80
CA GLN A 461 23.69 -19.02 18.74
C GLN A 461 22.85 -20.23 18.34
N ILE A 462 22.20 -20.84 19.33
CA ILE A 462 21.24 -21.92 19.12
C ILE A 462 19.84 -21.35 19.36
N ALA A 463 18.96 -21.54 18.39
CA ALA A 463 17.56 -21.15 18.54
C ALA A 463 16.86 -22.03 19.57
N VAL A 464 16.01 -21.44 20.40
CA VAL A 464 15.15 -22.16 21.35
C VAL A 464 13.71 -22.14 20.78
N GLY A 465 13.35 -23.23 20.13
CA GLY A 465 12.16 -23.26 19.29
C GLY A 465 12.28 -22.27 18.13
N ASP A 466 11.27 -21.41 17.99
CA ASP A 466 11.27 -20.38 16.94
C ASP A 466 12.00 -19.07 17.35
N TRP A 467 12.56 -18.98 18.58
CA TRP A 467 13.09 -17.74 19.13
C TRP A 467 14.61 -17.73 19.22
N TYR A 468 15.21 -16.63 18.77
CA TYR A 468 16.64 -16.35 18.85
C TYR A 468 16.88 -14.82 18.82
N ILE A 469 18.03 -14.37 19.33
CA ILE A 469 18.37 -12.96 19.36
C ILE A 469 18.51 -12.43 17.92
N GLY A 470 17.88 -11.29 17.66
CA GLY A 470 17.92 -10.67 16.35
C GLY A 470 16.90 -11.27 15.35
N ARG A 471 15.95 -12.12 15.78
CA ARG A 471 14.85 -12.52 14.90
C ARG A 471 13.92 -11.35 14.67
N PRO A 472 13.77 -10.84 13.44
CA PRO A 472 12.73 -9.88 13.13
C PRO A 472 11.43 -10.64 12.89
N VAL A 473 10.36 -10.21 13.53
CA VAL A 473 9.02 -10.79 13.37
C VAL A 473 8.02 -9.74 12.95
N MET A 474 7.09 -10.11 12.07
CA MET A 474 6.04 -9.23 11.58
C MET A 474 4.67 -9.79 11.93
N MET A 475 3.80 -8.92 12.42
CA MET A 475 2.39 -9.23 12.63
C MET A 475 1.67 -9.39 11.30
N THR A 476 0.85 -10.44 11.19
CA THR A 476 0.07 -10.73 9.97
C THR A 476 -1.40 -10.34 10.08
N TYR A 477 -1.83 -9.89 11.25
CA TYR A 477 -3.18 -9.38 11.52
C TYR A 477 -3.17 -8.39 12.71
N ASN A 478 -4.28 -7.68 12.90
CA ASN A 478 -4.43 -6.74 14.00
C ASN A 478 -4.73 -7.50 15.30
N ASP A 479 -3.90 -7.32 16.33
CA ASP A 479 -4.15 -7.81 17.69
C ASP A 479 -4.46 -6.61 18.61
N TYR A 480 -5.75 -6.37 18.83
CA TYR A 480 -6.21 -5.24 19.63
C TYR A 480 -5.87 -5.38 21.13
N GLN A 481 -5.69 -6.60 21.65
CA GLN A 481 -5.31 -6.82 23.04
C GLN A 481 -3.84 -6.46 23.29
N LEU A 482 -2.99 -6.81 22.35
CA LEU A 482 -1.58 -6.43 22.37
C LEU A 482 -1.36 -5.00 21.85
N GLY A 483 -2.35 -4.42 21.17
CA GLY A 483 -2.25 -3.11 20.51
C GLY A 483 -1.38 -3.14 19.25
N LEU A 484 -1.14 -4.32 18.68
CA LEU A 484 -0.35 -4.54 17.48
C LEU A 484 -1.23 -4.52 16.23
N SER A 485 -0.71 -3.95 15.17
CA SER A 485 -1.37 -3.90 13.86
C SER A 485 -0.69 -4.83 12.85
N ASN A 486 -1.44 -5.26 11.83
CA ASN A 486 -0.88 -5.96 10.68
C ASN A 486 0.27 -5.14 10.07
N GLY A 487 1.41 -5.81 9.83
CA GLY A 487 2.63 -5.17 9.32
C GLY A 487 3.56 -4.60 10.40
N ASP A 488 3.17 -4.56 11.68
CA ASP A 488 4.09 -4.15 12.76
C ASP A 488 5.25 -5.15 12.86
N ILE A 489 6.47 -4.62 12.86
CA ILE A 489 7.71 -5.41 12.94
C ILE A 489 8.35 -5.19 14.30
N GLY A 490 8.70 -6.30 14.96
CA GLY A 490 9.48 -6.31 16.19
C GLY A 490 10.76 -7.13 16.05
N ILE A 491 11.73 -6.87 16.91
CA ILE A 491 12.99 -7.61 16.97
C ILE A 491 13.07 -8.37 18.30
N CYS A 492 13.45 -9.63 18.22
CA CYS A 492 13.58 -10.52 19.36
C CYS A 492 14.91 -10.29 20.10
N PHE A 493 14.82 -10.14 21.41
CA PHE A 493 15.94 -9.99 22.33
C PHE A 493 15.81 -10.99 23.50
N LYS A 494 16.87 -11.15 24.31
CA LYS A 494 16.76 -11.84 25.58
C LYS A 494 15.82 -11.08 26.50
N HIS A 495 15.03 -11.81 27.29
CA HIS A 495 14.15 -11.19 28.27
C HIS A 495 14.99 -10.50 29.38
N ARG A 496 14.72 -9.22 29.63
CA ARG A 496 15.53 -8.36 30.53
C ARG A 496 15.61 -8.88 31.97
N SER A 497 14.59 -9.58 32.47
CA SER A 497 14.54 -10.11 33.83
C SER A 497 14.67 -11.63 33.90
N GLN A 498 14.55 -12.35 32.80
CA GLN A 498 14.53 -13.82 32.73
C GLN A 498 15.42 -14.31 31.57
N PRO A 499 16.74 -14.47 31.80
CA PRO A 499 17.73 -14.75 30.72
C PRO A 499 17.47 -16.01 29.87
N GLN A 500 16.61 -16.91 30.36
CA GLN A 500 16.18 -18.12 29.64
C GLN A 500 15.02 -17.88 28.68
N GLN A 501 14.40 -16.70 28.72
CA GLN A 501 13.24 -16.35 27.90
C GLN A 501 13.59 -15.26 26.90
N PHE A 502 12.66 -15.03 25.97
CA PHE A 502 12.75 -14.00 24.95
C PHE A 502 11.62 -13.00 25.06
N GLU A 503 11.88 -11.78 24.70
CA GLU A 503 10.91 -10.71 24.50
C GLU A 503 11.16 -10.02 23.16
N VAL A 504 10.11 -9.45 22.57
CA VAL A 504 10.16 -8.76 21.29
C VAL A 504 9.89 -7.28 21.53
N PHE A 505 10.78 -6.45 21.04
CA PHE A 505 10.59 -5.00 21.05
C PHE A 505 9.95 -4.56 19.73
N PHE A 506 8.82 -3.88 19.81
CA PHE A 506 8.11 -3.26 18.69
C PHE A 506 8.39 -1.75 18.69
N PRO A 507 9.25 -1.25 17.80
CA PRO A 507 9.65 0.17 17.79
C PRO A 507 8.47 1.11 17.52
N SER A 508 7.52 0.70 16.66
CA SER A 508 6.33 1.49 16.30
C SER A 508 5.47 1.88 17.50
N LEU A 509 5.49 1.07 18.56
CA LEU A 509 4.72 1.30 19.79
C LEU A 509 5.60 1.60 21.00
N ASN A 510 6.92 1.59 20.83
CA ASN A 510 7.90 1.63 21.92
C ASN A 510 7.56 0.59 23.01
N LYS A 511 7.25 -0.65 22.61
CA LYS A 511 6.66 -1.67 23.49
C LYS A 511 7.42 -2.97 23.48
N TRP A 512 7.66 -3.51 24.67
CA TRP A 512 8.20 -4.85 24.90
C TRP A 512 7.08 -5.84 25.13
N ILE A 513 7.12 -6.98 24.47
CA ILE A 513 6.13 -8.06 24.63
C ILE A 513 6.88 -9.38 24.78
N ALA A 514 6.59 -10.11 25.86
CA ALA A 514 7.18 -11.43 26.05
C ALA A 514 6.82 -12.37 24.88
N ALA A 515 7.80 -13.08 24.35
CA ALA A 515 7.66 -13.87 23.14
C ALA A 515 6.53 -14.91 23.19
N HIS A 516 6.29 -15.52 24.37
CA HIS A 516 5.22 -16.50 24.57
C HIS A 516 3.79 -15.92 24.50
N ARG A 517 3.64 -14.58 24.59
CA ARG A 517 2.34 -13.89 24.45
C ARG A 517 2.01 -13.56 23.00
N LEU A 518 2.99 -13.64 22.12
CA LEU A 518 2.82 -13.33 20.73
C LEU A 518 2.15 -14.48 19.97
N PRO A 519 1.34 -14.20 18.93
CA PRO A 519 0.65 -15.23 18.17
C PRO A 519 1.64 -16.10 17.38
N ARG A 520 1.28 -17.38 17.18
CA ARG A 520 2.15 -18.36 16.50
C ARG A 520 2.34 -18.11 15.00
N ASN A 521 1.41 -17.41 14.38
CA ASN A 521 1.38 -17.17 12.93
C ASN A 521 2.10 -15.89 12.48
N MET A 522 2.98 -15.34 13.33
CA MET A 522 3.89 -14.27 12.89
C MET A 522 4.87 -14.78 11.84
N GLN A 523 5.28 -13.88 10.95
CA GLN A 523 6.24 -14.17 9.91
C GLN A 523 7.60 -13.57 10.23
N THR A 524 8.67 -14.27 9.87
CA THR A 524 10.03 -13.69 9.90
C THR A 524 10.13 -12.60 8.83
N ALA A 525 10.82 -11.49 9.14
CA ALA A 525 10.75 -10.25 8.39
C ALA A 525 12.11 -9.73 7.85
N PHE A 526 13.08 -10.59 7.57
CA PHE A 526 14.27 -10.20 6.80
C PHE A 526 13.90 -9.87 5.36
N VAL A 527 12.96 -10.62 4.82
CA VAL A 527 12.45 -10.49 3.46
C VAL A 527 10.95 -10.24 3.50
N LEU A 528 10.50 -9.23 2.77
CA LEU A 528 9.09 -8.86 2.68
C LEU A 528 8.59 -8.95 1.23
N THR A 529 7.27 -9.06 1.05
CA THR A 529 6.70 -8.75 -0.28
C THR A 529 6.83 -7.26 -0.57
N ILE A 530 6.92 -6.92 -1.85
CA ILE A 530 6.90 -5.52 -2.28
C ILE A 530 5.63 -4.82 -1.76
N HIS A 531 4.47 -5.48 -1.77
CA HIS A 531 3.22 -4.96 -1.20
C HIS A 531 3.34 -4.64 0.30
N LYS A 532 3.90 -5.56 1.10
CA LYS A 532 4.08 -5.35 2.55
C LYS A 532 5.13 -4.30 2.89
N SER A 533 5.93 -3.85 1.91
CA SER A 533 6.87 -2.75 2.08
C SER A 533 6.23 -1.37 1.85
N GLN A 534 4.99 -1.29 1.36
CA GLN A 534 4.27 -0.04 1.19
C GLN A 534 4.19 0.72 2.53
N GLY A 535 4.29 2.05 2.47
CA GLY A 535 4.43 2.88 3.67
C GLY A 535 5.78 2.71 4.40
N SER A 536 6.75 1.94 3.87
CA SER A 536 8.10 1.79 4.44
C SER A 536 9.15 2.40 3.53
N GLU A 537 10.31 2.76 4.12
CA GLU A 537 11.50 3.16 3.36
C GLU A 537 12.73 2.65 4.08
N PHE A 538 13.76 2.34 3.35
CA PHE A 538 15.00 1.78 3.83
C PHE A 538 16.17 2.55 3.22
N THR A 539 17.31 2.60 3.89
CA THR A 539 18.52 3.20 3.33
C THR A 539 18.96 2.43 2.09
N HIS A 540 18.89 1.09 2.16
CA HIS A 540 19.22 0.16 1.08
C HIS A 540 18.09 -0.86 0.90
N THR A 541 17.65 -1.05 -0.33
CA THR A 541 16.65 -2.06 -0.69
C THR A 541 17.23 -3.02 -1.72
N ALA A 542 17.24 -4.32 -1.42
CA ALA A 542 17.49 -5.35 -2.42
C ALA A 542 16.15 -5.84 -2.99
N VAL A 543 16.01 -5.85 -4.30
CA VAL A 543 14.80 -6.28 -5.01
C VAL A 543 15.10 -7.55 -5.78
N VAL A 544 14.31 -8.60 -5.54
CA VAL A 544 14.47 -9.92 -6.14
C VAL A 544 13.28 -10.21 -7.05
N LEU A 545 13.56 -10.40 -8.33
CA LEU A 545 12.55 -10.70 -9.36
C LEU A 545 13.03 -11.91 -10.18
N ASP A 546 12.48 -13.07 -9.90
CA ASP A 546 12.75 -14.27 -10.68
C ASP A 546 11.65 -14.55 -11.72
N ARG A 547 11.88 -15.50 -12.61
CA ARG A 547 10.97 -15.87 -13.70
C ARG A 547 9.59 -16.34 -13.21
N GLN A 548 9.50 -16.88 -11.99
CA GLN A 548 8.23 -17.34 -11.40
C GLN A 548 7.29 -16.17 -11.07
N ALA A 549 7.85 -14.96 -10.94
CA ALA A 549 7.10 -13.76 -10.64
C ALA A 549 6.39 -13.13 -11.86
N GLU A 550 6.68 -13.57 -13.09
CA GLU A 550 6.31 -12.88 -14.35
C GLU A 550 4.84 -12.40 -14.41
N LYS A 551 3.91 -13.24 -13.97
CA LYS A 551 2.46 -12.91 -13.96
C LYS A 551 2.06 -11.82 -12.96
N LEU A 552 2.89 -11.54 -11.96
CA LEU A 552 2.65 -10.55 -10.90
C LEU A 552 3.38 -9.24 -11.16
N LEU A 553 4.27 -9.24 -12.18
CA LEU A 553 5.17 -8.12 -12.41
C LEU A 553 4.49 -7.01 -13.20
N SER A 554 4.69 -5.78 -12.73
CA SER A 554 4.21 -4.56 -13.38
C SER A 554 5.13 -3.39 -13.10
N LYS A 555 4.95 -2.31 -13.85
CA LYS A 555 5.66 -1.04 -13.64
C LYS A 555 5.46 -0.53 -12.22
N GLU A 556 4.23 -0.58 -11.74
CA GLU A 556 3.86 -0.13 -10.40
C GLU A 556 4.58 -0.93 -9.34
N LEU A 557 4.76 -2.26 -9.57
CA LEU A 557 5.49 -3.13 -8.64
C LEU A 557 6.96 -2.74 -8.55
N ILE A 558 7.66 -2.62 -9.70
CA ILE A 558 9.08 -2.22 -9.71
C ILE A 558 9.24 -0.81 -9.17
N TYR A 559 8.41 0.12 -9.64
CA TYR A 559 8.44 1.50 -9.16
C TYR A 559 8.29 1.56 -7.65
N THR A 560 7.31 0.82 -7.09
CA THR A 560 7.13 0.74 -5.63
C THR A 560 8.36 0.19 -4.94
N ALA A 561 8.95 -0.90 -5.47
CA ALA A 561 10.12 -1.55 -4.86
C ALA A 561 11.34 -0.62 -4.82
N ILE A 562 11.70 0.00 -5.95
CA ILE A 562 12.89 0.86 -6.03
C ILE A 562 12.74 2.15 -5.24
N THR A 563 11.53 2.70 -5.17
CA THR A 563 11.24 3.93 -4.42
C THR A 563 11.17 3.72 -2.91
N ARG A 564 11.24 2.46 -2.43
CA ARG A 564 11.47 2.17 -0.99
C ARG A 564 12.89 2.52 -0.55
N ALA A 565 13.84 2.59 -1.48
CA ALA A 565 15.23 2.93 -1.18
C ALA A 565 15.44 4.44 -1.05
N LYS A 566 16.23 4.83 -0.04
CA LYS A 566 16.69 6.22 0.13
C LYS A 566 18.01 6.48 -0.57
N LYS A 567 18.93 5.49 -0.60
CA LYS A 567 20.30 5.63 -1.12
C LYS A 567 20.72 4.53 -2.06
N VAL A 568 20.34 3.27 -1.80
CA VAL A 568 20.84 2.14 -2.58
C VAL A 568 19.72 1.21 -2.99
N VAL A 569 19.72 0.85 -4.27
CA VAL A 569 18.91 -0.23 -4.84
C VAL A 569 19.83 -1.31 -5.36
N SER A 570 19.68 -2.55 -4.90
CA SER A 570 20.34 -3.73 -5.45
C SER A 570 19.31 -4.61 -6.15
N LEU A 571 19.46 -4.82 -7.44
CA LEU A 571 18.53 -5.58 -8.28
C LEU A 571 19.14 -6.94 -8.58
N LEU A 572 18.48 -8.01 -8.16
CA LEU A 572 18.77 -9.40 -8.53
C LEU A 572 17.59 -9.91 -9.36
N VAL A 573 17.74 -9.99 -10.67
CA VAL A 573 16.59 -10.13 -11.56
C VAL A 573 16.83 -11.12 -12.70
N ASP A 574 15.79 -11.87 -13.08
CA ASP A 574 15.71 -12.49 -14.39
C ASP A 574 15.48 -11.41 -15.45
N ALA A 575 16.26 -11.43 -16.54
CA ALA A 575 16.26 -10.35 -17.53
C ALA A 575 14.89 -10.20 -18.22
N ASP A 576 14.27 -11.30 -18.63
CA ASP A 576 12.98 -11.29 -19.34
C ASP A 576 11.83 -10.85 -18.42
N ALA A 577 11.77 -11.42 -17.21
CA ALA A 577 10.80 -11.05 -16.20
C ALA A 577 10.93 -9.56 -15.82
N PHE A 578 12.15 -9.05 -15.74
CA PHE A 578 12.42 -7.66 -15.41
C PHE A 578 11.94 -6.69 -16.51
N VAL A 579 12.21 -7.03 -17.79
CA VAL A 579 11.71 -6.23 -18.91
C VAL A 579 10.19 -6.29 -18.97
N HIS A 580 9.61 -7.49 -18.84
CA HIS A 580 8.15 -7.66 -18.79
C HIS A 580 7.54 -6.72 -17.75
N ALA A 581 8.10 -6.70 -16.55
CA ALA A 581 7.67 -5.82 -15.48
C ALA A 581 7.78 -4.32 -15.84
N MET A 582 8.84 -3.89 -16.53
CA MET A 582 9.02 -2.49 -16.92
C MET A 582 8.07 -2.02 -18.03
N VAL A 583 7.52 -2.92 -18.84
CA VAL A 583 6.62 -2.54 -19.94
C VAL A 583 5.14 -2.83 -19.64
N THR A 584 4.86 -3.67 -18.67
CA THR A 584 3.49 -4.05 -18.29
C THR A 584 2.92 -3.08 -17.27
N ARG A 585 1.77 -2.48 -17.56
CA ARG A 585 1.04 -1.63 -16.63
C ARG A 585 -0.10 -2.42 -16.01
N THR A 586 -0.27 -2.31 -14.69
CA THR A 586 -1.47 -2.83 -14.04
C THR A 586 -2.63 -1.88 -14.33
N THR A 587 -3.55 -2.30 -15.17
CA THR A 587 -4.84 -1.63 -15.33
C THR A 587 -5.87 -2.39 -14.52
N ARG A 588 -6.69 -1.68 -13.78
CA ARG A 588 -7.85 -2.25 -13.09
C ARG A 588 -9.11 -1.70 -13.72
N GLU A 589 -9.98 -2.61 -14.10
CA GLU A 589 -11.28 -2.24 -14.61
C GLU A 589 -12.19 -1.76 -13.48
N SER A 590 -12.68 -0.52 -13.60
CA SER A 590 -13.51 0.14 -12.59
C SER A 590 -14.64 0.96 -13.22
N GLY A 591 -15.82 0.86 -12.62
CA GLY A 591 -16.97 1.69 -12.96
C GLY A 591 -17.02 3.04 -12.24
N LEU A 592 -16.12 3.28 -11.27
CA LEU A 592 -16.19 4.44 -10.37
C LEU A 592 -16.09 5.78 -11.10
N SER A 593 -15.10 5.95 -11.98
CA SER A 593 -14.88 7.19 -12.74
C SER A 593 -16.11 7.58 -13.56
N ARG A 594 -16.76 6.59 -14.20
CA ARG A 594 -17.98 6.79 -14.99
C ARG A 594 -19.14 7.24 -14.13
N LYS A 595 -19.35 6.58 -12.98
CA LYS A 595 -20.43 6.90 -12.04
C LYS A 595 -20.28 8.30 -11.46
N ILE A 596 -19.05 8.73 -11.17
CA ILE A 596 -18.78 10.11 -10.71
C ILE A 596 -19.15 11.11 -11.82
N ASN A 597 -18.68 10.89 -13.05
CA ASN A 597 -19.00 11.77 -14.18
C ASN A 597 -20.51 11.86 -14.46
N GLN A 598 -21.24 10.74 -14.41
CA GLN A 598 -22.69 10.73 -14.55
C GLN A 598 -23.40 11.53 -13.45
N GLN A 599 -22.99 11.36 -12.19
CA GLN A 599 -23.63 12.05 -11.07
C GLN A 599 -23.28 13.55 -10.98
N ILE A 600 -22.15 13.99 -11.52
CA ILE A 600 -21.81 15.43 -11.59
C ILE A 600 -22.62 16.14 -12.66
N GLN A 601 -23.00 15.45 -13.74
CA GLN A 601 -23.80 16.00 -14.84
C GLN A 601 -25.29 16.15 -14.48
N LEU A 602 -25.76 15.41 -13.48
CA LEU A 602 -27.09 15.51 -12.88
C LEU A 602 -27.14 16.62 -11.80
#